data_1b2a54171e916b1897e08861be2c531e
#
_entry.id   1b2a54171e916b1897e08861be2c531e
#
_cell.length_a   1.000
_cell.length_b   1.000
_cell.length_c   1.000
_cell.angle_alpha   90.00
_cell.angle_beta   90.00
_cell.angle_gamma   90.00
#
_symmetry.space_group_name_H-M   'P 1'
#
loop_
_entity.id
_entity.type
_entity.pdbx_description
1 polymer ?
#
loop_
_entity_poly.entity_id
_entity_poly.type
_entity_poly.pdbx_seq_one_letter_code
_entity_poly.pdbx_strand_id
1 'polypeptide(L)'
;MKLKWDEDAWCDYLYWQTQDKKTLKKINAILTDIMRSPFDDIGKPEPLKYYKGYWSRRIDGMNRIVYKVDGDSIAIISVRGHYND
;
A
#
# COMPACT_ATOMS: atom_id res chain seq x y z
N MET A 1 -10.23 5.35 -9.74
CA MET A 1 -8.94 4.75 -10.11
C MET A 1 -8.99 3.24 -10.01
N LYS A 2 -8.19 2.56 -10.82
CA LYS A 2 -8.09 1.11 -10.80
C LYS A 2 -6.91 0.67 -9.96
N LEU A 3 -7.08 -0.42 -9.20
CA LEU A 3 -5.97 -1.05 -8.51
C LEU A 3 -5.41 -2.15 -9.40
N LYS A 4 -4.10 -2.16 -9.54
CA LYS A 4 -3.37 -3.25 -10.20
C LYS A 4 -2.48 -3.89 -9.14
N TRP A 5 -2.52 -5.19 -9.03
CA TRP A 5 -1.78 -5.92 -8.00
C TRP A 5 -0.57 -6.61 -8.59
N ASP A 6 0.60 -6.30 -8.08
CA ASP A 6 1.77 -7.12 -8.29
C ASP A 6 1.51 -8.48 -7.65
N GLU A 7 2.09 -9.53 -8.18
CA GLU A 7 1.89 -10.88 -7.65
C GLU A 7 2.28 -10.96 -6.16
N ASP A 8 3.42 -10.38 -5.80
CA ASP A 8 3.87 -10.36 -4.41
C ASP A 8 2.91 -9.59 -3.51
N ALA A 9 2.38 -8.48 -3.98
CA ALA A 9 1.41 -7.69 -3.23
C ALA A 9 0.12 -8.47 -3.01
N TRP A 10 -0.32 -9.20 -4.02
CA TRP A 10 -1.52 -10.03 -3.90
C TRP A 10 -1.30 -11.14 -2.86
N CYS A 11 -0.13 -11.77 -2.87
CA CYS A 11 0.23 -12.78 -1.87
C CYS A 11 0.24 -12.17 -0.46
N ASP A 12 0.77 -10.96 -0.31
CA ASP A 12 0.75 -10.25 0.97
C ASP A 12 -0.68 -10.02 1.44
N TYR A 13 -1.54 -9.58 0.54
CA TYR A 13 -2.93 -9.29 0.87
C TYR A 13 -3.66 -10.56 1.32
N LEU A 14 -3.42 -11.68 0.63
CA LEU A 14 -3.99 -12.97 1.02
C LEU A 14 -3.48 -13.41 2.40
N TYR A 15 -2.21 -13.15 2.70
CA TYR A 15 -1.64 -13.43 4.02
C TYR A 15 -2.44 -12.74 5.13
N TRP A 16 -2.73 -11.44 4.96
CA TRP A 16 -3.47 -10.69 5.97
C TRP A 16 -4.90 -11.19 6.18
N GLN A 17 -5.50 -11.79 5.17
CA GLN A 17 -6.86 -12.35 5.26
C GLN A 17 -7.00 -13.39 6.37
N THR A 18 -5.92 -14.12 6.67
CA THR A 18 -5.93 -15.22 7.64
C THR A 18 -5.13 -14.92 8.91
N GLN A 19 -4.47 -13.77 9.00
CA GLN A 19 -3.58 -13.49 10.13
C GLN A 19 -4.18 -12.54 11.15
N ASP A 20 -4.67 -11.39 10.72
CA ASP A 20 -5.08 -10.36 11.64
C ASP A 20 -6.19 -9.49 11.04
N LYS A 21 -7.40 -9.66 11.55
CA LYS A 21 -8.57 -8.94 11.04
C LYS A 21 -8.46 -7.43 11.25
N LYS A 22 -7.84 -7.00 12.34
CA LYS A 22 -7.63 -5.57 12.62
C LYS A 22 -6.71 -4.94 11.57
N THR A 23 -5.61 -5.61 11.29
CA THR A 23 -4.65 -5.13 10.30
C THR A 23 -5.27 -5.13 8.91
N LEU A 24 -6.00 -6.19 8.56
CA LEU A 24 -6.69 -6.26 7.28
C LEU A 24 -7.68 -5.11 7.11
N LYS A 25 -8.45 -4.79 8.14
CA LYS A 25 -9.40 -3.68 8.11
C LYS A 25 -8.68 -2.36 7.86
N LYS A 26 -7.55 -2.15 8.51
CA LYS A 26 -6.75 -0.94 8.32
C LYS A 26 -6.18 -0.88 6.90
N ILE A 27 -5.67 -2.00 6.39
CA ILE A 27 -5.18 -2.09 5.02
C ILE A 27 -6.28 -1.72 4.03
N ASN A 28 -7.47 -2.28 4.21
CA ASN A 28 -8.60 -1.97 3.33
C ASN A 28 -8.96 -0.48 3.35
N ALA A 29 -8.92 0.13 4.54
CA ALA A 29 -9.18 1.56 4.67
C ALA A 29 -8.12 2.39 3.95
N ILE A 30 -6.85 2.01 4.08
CA ILE A 30 -5.75 2.71 3.41
C ILE A 30 -5.87 2.56 1.89
N LEU A 31 -6.16 1.35 1.40
CA LEU A 31 -6.33 1.11 -0.04
C LEU A 31 -7.46 1.97 -0.62
N THR A 32 -8.57 2.05 0.09
CA THR A 32 -9.70 2.89 -0.31
C THR A 32 -9.28 4.35 -0.35
N ASP A 33 -8.51 4.78 0.64
CA ASP A 33 -8.03 6.15 0.71
C ASP A 33 -7.03 6.48 -0.40
N ILE A 34 -6.14 5.54 -0.73
CA ILE A 34 -5.21 5.70 -1.85
C ILE A 34 -5.96 5.95 -3.15
N MET A 35 -7.03 5.22 -3.39
CA MET A 35 -7.83 5.40 -4.60
C MET A 35 -8.47 6.78 -4.67
N ARG A 36 -8.81 7.35 -3.52
CA ARG A 36 -9.42 8.67 -3.43
C ARG A 36 -8.39 9.79 -3.43
N SER A 37 -7.31 9.63 -2.68
CA SER A 37 -6.28 10.65 -2.46
C SER A 37 -4.90 10.00 -2.38
N PRO A 38 -4.27 9.68 -3.52
CA PRO A 38 -3.04 8.88 -3.50
C PRO A 38 -1.84 9.55 -2.84
N PHE A 39 -1.86 10.86 -2.67
CA PHE A 39 -0.71 11.60 -2.13
C PHE A 39 -0.99 12.25 -0.77
N ASP A 40 -2.14 11.96 -0.18
CA ASP A 40 -2.58 12.57 1.08
C ASP A 40 -3.20 11.56 2.02
N ASP A 41 -3.33 11.95 3.32
CA ASP A 41 -4.27 11.35 4.24
C ASP A 41 -3.74 10.12 5.02
N ILE A 42 -4.53 9.06 5.16
CA ILE A 42 -4.28 7.97 6.12
C ILE A 42 -2.92 7.30 5.91
N GLY A 43 -2.18 7.11 6.99
CA GLY A 43 -0.90 6.38 6.97
C GLY A 43 0.29 7.20 6.52
N LYS A 44 0.14 8.51 6.43
CA LYS A 44 1.21 9.46 6.06
C LYS A 44 1.93 9.05 4.77
N PRO A 45 1.36 9.34 3.60
CA PRO A 45 2.01 8.99 2.34
C PRO A 45 3.40 9.64 2.23
N GLU A 46 4.39 8.83 1.91
CA GLU A 46 5.77 9.28 1.74
C GLU A 46 6.31 8.79 0.40
N PRO A 47 6.92 9.67 -0.40
CA PRO A 47 7.58 9.21 -1.62
C PRO A 47 8.81 8.39 -1.25
N LEU A 48 9.10 7.35 -2.02
CA LEU A 48 10.30 6.59 -1.83
C LEU A 48 11.50 7.36 -2.37
N LYS A 49 12.58 7.34 -1.61
CA LYS A 49 13.77 8.14 -1.89
C LYS A 49 14.49 7.70 -3.17
N TYR A 50 14.67 6.40 -3.34
CA TYR A 50 15.46 5.85 -4.45
C TYR A 50 14.61 5.26 -5.57
N TYR A 51 13.29 5.24 -5.40
CA TYR A 51 12.38 4.67 -6.40
C TYR A 51 11.38 5.75 -6.80
N LYS A 52 11.76 6.53 -7.78
CA LYS A 52 10.98 7.67 -8.25
C LYS A 52 9.58 7.25 -8.70
N GLY A 53 8.59 7.97 -8.22
CA GLY A 53 7.19 7.67 -8.57
C GLY A 53 6.51 6.66 -7.65
N TYR A 54 7.28 6.04 -6.75
CA TYR A 54 6.74 5.10 -5.78
C TYR A 54 6.48 5.79 -4.44
N TRP A 55 5.43 5.36 -3.76
CA TRP A 55 5.00 5.93 -2.50
C TRP A 55 4.76 4.81 -1.49
N SER A 56 4.79 5.14 -0.22
CA SER A 56 4.42 4.20 0.83
C SER A 56 3.49 4.84 1.82
N ARG A 57 2.63 4.03 2.44
CA ARG A 57 1.82 4.41 3.58
C ARG A 57 2.00 3.40 4.70
N ARG A 58 2.05 3.91 5.92
CA ARG A 58 2.25 3.08 7.10
C ARG A 58 0.97 2.32 7.46
N ILE A 59 1.10 1.01 7.61
CA ILE A 59 0.06 0.16 8.17
C ILE A 59 0.22 0.14 9.69
N ASP A 60 1.43 -0.22 10.14
CA ASP A 60 1.83 -0.23 11.55
C ASP A 60 3.34 0.02 11.64
N GLY A 61 3.95 -0.23 12.80
CA GLY A 61 5.38 0.02 13.00
C GLY A 61 6.29 -0.84 12.16
N MET A 62 5.80 -1.95 11.62
CA MET A 62 6.60 -2.91 10.87
C MET A 62 6.16 -3.09 9.42
N ASN A 63 4.98 -2.64 9.06
CA ASN A 63 4.41 -2.92 7.76
C ASN A 63 3.98 -1.66 7.04
N ARG A 64 4.18 -1.64 5.72
CA ARG A 64 3.79 -0.54 4.84
C ARG A 64 3.13 -1.05 3.58
N ILE A 65 2.31 -0.21 2.99
CA ILE A 65 1.80 -0.42 1.64
C ILE A 65 2.68 0.40 0.72
N VAL A 66 3.29 -0.26 -0.28
CA VAL A 66 4.07 0.42 -1.32
C VAL A 66 3.26 0.40 -2.60
N TYR A 67 3.14 1.54 -3.25
CA TYR A 67 2.34 1.69 -4.45
C TYR A 67 2.93 2.70 -5.41
N LYS A 68 2.50 2.64 -6.66
CA LYS A 68 2.89 3.59 -7.70
C LYS A 68 1.64 4.09 -8.41
N VAL A 69 1.52 5.41 -8.56
CA VAL A 69 0.43 5.99 -9.32
C VAL A 69 0.84 6.08 -10.79
N ASP A 70 0.01 5.53 -11.66
CA ASP A 70 0.29 5.47 -13.09
C ASP A 70 -0.99 5.81 -13.86
N GLY A 71 -1.11 7.07 -14.26
CA GLY A 71 -2.31 7.56 -14.91
C GLY A 71 -3.52 7.46 -13.99
N ASP A 72 -4.54 6.70 -14.42
CA ASP A 72 -5.74 6.45 -13.63
C ASP A 72 -5.68 5.13 -12.86
N SER A 73 -4.49 4.53 -12.79
CA SER A 73 -4.27 3.25 -12.11
C SER A 73 -3.30 3.42 -10.96
N ILE A 74 -3.44 2.56 -9.95
CA ILE A 74 -2.51 2.48 -8.85
C ILE A 74 -2.01 1.04 -8.79
N ALA A 75 -0.70 0.88 -8.99
CA ALA A 75 -0.05 -0.42 -8.88
C ALA A 75 0.33 -0.64 -7.42
N ILE A 76 -0.19 -1.71 -6.82
CA ILE A 76 0.16 -2.10 -5.45
C ILE A 76 1.35 -3.03 -5.54
N ILE A 77 2.47 -2.62 -4.94
CA ILE A 77 3.75 -3.31 -5.04
C ILE A 77 3.98 -4.24 -3.87
N SER A 78 3.65 -3.80 -2.66
CA SER A 78 3.71 -4.66 -1.48
C SER A 78 2.72 -4.17 -0.43
N VAL A 79 2.29 -5.07 0.45
CA VAL A 79 1.34 -4.77 1.52
C VAL A 79 1.85 -5.35 2.84
N ARG A 80 3.13 -5.69 2.89
CA ARG A 80 3.71 -6.33 4.06
C ARG A 80 5.19 -6.01 4.14
N GLY A 81 5.68 -5.89 5.37
CA GLY A 81 7.08 -5.63 5.62
C GLY A 81 7.46 -4.16 5.49
N HIS A 82 8.71 -3.89 5.73
CA HIS A 82 9.28 -2.56 5.71
C HIS A 82 10.13 -2.41 4.46
N TYR A 83 9.79 -1.44 3.62
CA TYR A 83 10.53 -1.19 2.39
C TYR A 83 11.71 -0.26 2.70
N ASN A 84 12.91 -0.79 2.59
CA ASN A 84 14.13 -0.01 2.78
C ASN A 84 14.46 0.76 1.51
N ASP A 85 14.43 2.04 1.65
CA ASP A 85 14.64 2.95 0.53
C ASP A 85 16.03 3.56 0.57
#